data_79870c05bd86617c1ab10e9ddb091f52
#
_entry.id   79870c05bd86617c1ab10e9ddb091f52
#
_cell.length_a   1.000
_cell.length_b   1.000
_cell.length_c   1.000
_cell.angle_alpha   90.00
_cell.angle_beta   90.00
_cell.angle_gamma   90.00
#
_symmetry.space_group_name_H-M   'P 1'
#
loop_
_entity.id
_entity.type
_entity.pdbx_description
1 polymer ?
#
loop_
_entity_poly.entity_id
_entity_poly.type
_entity_poly.pdbx_seq_one_letter_code
_entity_poly.pdbx_strand_id
1 'polypeptide(L)'
;MPLMQTSVGAVHALPTQRIVIAGGPGSGKSSLLRALAAAGEVCYAEVSRELIREQLARAGRLFPWGDLRGFAMECGERMHAQLTDSARHGRSFFDRGLPDLIGYLSHGGWSAPDTWRAASHAYAGAVFFAPPWREIYVNDPERPQTFAEAQSLSAHVRRAYLDCGFRLIELVKSSVPDRLRQVLHYLDAHQHEREHR
;
A
#
# COMPACT_ATOMS: atom_id res chain seq x y z
N MET A 1 42.77 -28.89 27.83
CA MET A 1 42.05 -27.65 27.91
C MET A 1 41.02 -27.63 26.76
N PRO A 2 39.70 -27.73 27.00
CA PRO A 2 38.71 -27.68 25.94
C PRO A 2 38.41 -26.21 25.60
N LEU A 3 38.43 -25.93 24.29
CA LEU A 3 38.05 -24.65 23.70
C LEU A 3 36.55 -24.41 23.90
N MET A 4 36.23 -23.33 24.62
CA MET A 4 34.86 -22.82 24.70
C MET A 4 34.36 -22.37 23.33
N GLN A 5 33.39 -23.10 22.77
CA GLN A 5 32.60 -22.63 21.63
C GLN A 5 31.63 -21.58 22.17
N THR A 6 31.90 -20.32 21.85
CA THR A 6 30.93 -19.23 21.99
C THR A 6 29.81 -19.45 20.96
N SER A 7 28.66 -19.91 21.41
CA SER A 7 27.44 -19.90 20.61
C SER A 7 27.06 -18.45 20.32
N VAL A 8 27.26 -18.01 19.10
CA VAL A 8 26.67 -16.78 18.58
C VAL A 8 25.16 -17.01 18.58
N GLY A 9 24.46 -16.35 19.50
CA GLY A 9 23.00 -16.42 19.57
C GLY A 9 22.41 -16.04 18.23
N ALA A 10 21.54 -16.89 17.70
CA ALA A 10 20.76 -16.60 16.51
C ALA A 10 19.94 -15.34 16.79
N VAL A 11 20.28 -14.25 16.12
CA VAL A 11 19.43 -13.05 16.08
C VAL A 11 18.15 -13.49 15.37
N HIS A 12 17.09 -13.74 16.14
CA HIS A 12 15.76 -13.96 15.57
C HIS A 12 15.37 -12.66 14.84
N ALA A 13 15.49 -12.68 13.51
CA ALA A 13 14.98 -11.61 12.69
C ALA A 13 13.48 -11.50 12.95
N LEU A 14 13.03 -10.33 13.38
CA LEU A 14 11.61 -10.05 13.57
C LEU A 14 10.87 -10.32 12.25
N PRO A 15 9.67 -10.91 12.29
CA PRO A 15 8.92 -11.20 11.08
C PRO A 15 8.68 -9.91 10.30
N THR A 16 8.98 -9.92 9.02
CA THR A 16 8.79 -8.77 8.13
C THR A 16 7.34 -8.30 8.15
N GLN A 17 7.12 -7.04 8.52
CA GLN A 17 5.81 -6.40 8.50
C GLN A 17 5.68 -5.51 7.26
N ARG A 18 4.78 -5.87 6.34
CA ARG A 18 4.48 -5.12 5.11
C ARG A 18 3.12 -4.48 5.26
N ILE A 19 3.09 -3.20 5.61
CA ILE A 19 1.89 -2.45 5.98
C ILE A 19 1.42 -1.62 4.81
N VAL A 20 0.17 -1.79 4.41
CA VAL A 20 -0.41 -1.03 3.29
C VAL A 20 -1.21 0.17 3.80
N ILE A 21 -0.99 1.32 3.16
CA ILE A 21 -1.85 2.49 3.22
C ILE A 21 -2.69 2.50 1.94
N ALA A 22 -3.93 2.04 2.02
CA ALA A 22 -4.86 1.91 0.91
C ALA A 22 -5.87 3.05 0.82
N GLY A 23 -6.64 3.08 -0.25
CA GLY A 23 -7.74 4.03 -0.46
C GLY A 23 -7.72 4.73 -1.81
N GLY A 24 -8.82 5.42 -2.12
CA GLY A 24 -9.01 6.11 -3.40
C GLY A 24 -7.98 7.21 -3.69
N PRO A 25 -7.95 7.71 -4.93
CA PRO A 25 -7.12 8.86 -5.27
C PRO A 25 -7.52 10.10 -4.45
N GLY A 26 -6.56 10.98 -4.15
CA GLY A 26 -6.81 12.24 -3.44
C GLY A 26 -7.13 12.13 -1.95
N SER A 27 -6.96 10.97 -1.31
CA SER A 27 -7.28 10.74 0.11
C SER A 27 -6.14 11.07 1.09
N GLY A 28 -5.03 11.66 0.61
CA GLY A 28 -3.90 12.10 1.46
C GLY A 28 -2.90 11.01 1.85
N LYS A 29 -2.91 9.84 1.20
CA LYS A 29 -1.99 8.72 1.46
C LYS A 29 -0.52 9.11 1.34
N SER A 30 -0.13 9.70 0.21
CA SER A 30 1.27 10.04 -0.06
C SER A 30 1.82 11.09 0.91
N SER A 31 0.97 11.96 1.49
CA SER A 31 1.38 12.89 2.55
C SER A 31 1.65 12.15 3.86
N LEU A 32 0.85 11.15 4.19
CA LEU A 32 1.06 10.29 5.35
C LEU A 32 2.33 9.45 5.18
N LEU A 33 2.56 8.85 4.00
CA LEU A 33 3.78 8.08 3.75
C LEU A 33 5.05 8.93 3.84
N ARG A 34 5.01 10.18 3.37
CA ARG A 34 6.14 11.11 3.57
C ARG A 34 6.39 11.39 5.06
N ALA A 35 5.34 11.50 5.87
CA ALA A 35 5.48 11.68 7.31
C ALA A 35 6.04 10.43 8.00
N LEU A 36 5.62 9.22 7.58
CA LEU A 36 6.19 7.95 8.04
C LEU A 36 7.68 7.84 7.68
N ALA A 37 8.06 8.17 6.44
CA ALA A 37 9.46 8.19 6.02
C ALA A 37 10.30 9.21 6.82
N ALA A 38 9.76 10.39 7.10
CA ALA A 38 10.41 11.38 7.95
C ALA A 38 10.56 10.92 9.41
N ALA A 39 9.71 10.01 9.87
CA ALA A 39 9.81 9.35 11.16
C ALA A 39 10.77 8.14 11.17
N GLY A 40 11.48 7.87 10.07
CA GLY A 40 12.47 6.79 9.95
C GLY A 40 11.93 5.46 9.43
N GLU A 41 10.68 5.40 8.98
CA GLU A 41 10.08 4.19 8.43
C GLU A 41 10.49 3.96 6.97
N VAL A 42 10.65 2.70 6.57
CA VAL A 42 10.86 2.33 5.17
C VAL A 42 9.55 2.44 4.41
N CYS A 43 9.50 3.25 3.36
CA CYS A 43 8.29 3.51 2.60
C CYS A 43 8.50 3.28 1.09
N TYR A 44 7.58 2.55 0.49
CA TYR A 44 7.49 2.32 -0.96
C TYR A 44 6.46 3.26 -1.58
N ALA A 45 6.89 3.99 -2.60
CA ALA A 45 6.06 4.98 -3.28
C ALA A 45 4.98 4.34 -4.17
N GLU A 46 3.97 5.14 -4.55
CA GLU A 46 2.87 4.72 -5.41
C GLU A 46 3.35 4.38 -6.83
N VAL A 47 3.40 3.11 -7.15
CA VAL A 47 3.85 2.57 -8.45
C VAL A 47 3.07 3.16 -9.62
N SER A 48 1.74 3.28 -9.50
CA SER A 48 0.88 3.81 -10.57
C SER A 48 1.23 5.24 -10.95
N ARG A 49 1.55 6.08 -9.98
CA ARG A 49 1.95 7.47 -10.23
C ARG A 49 3.34 7.57 -10.85
N GLU A 50 4.26 6.74 -10.44
CA GLU A 50 5.60 6.65 -11.04
C GLU A 50 5.49 6.24 -12.51
N LEU A 51 4.71 5.20 -12.82
CA LEU A 51 4.49 4.74 -14.18
C LEU A 51 3.85 5.83 -15.06
N ILE A 52 2.84 6.55 -14.55
CA ILE A 52 2.22 7.68 -15.29
C ILE A 52 3.28 8.73 -15.65
N ARG A 53 4.12 9.14 -14.69
CA ARG A 53 5.18 10.13 -14.94
C ARG A 53 6.19 9.65 -15.98
N GLU A 54 6.62 8.40 -15.89
CA GLU A 54 7.51 7.80 -16.88
C GLU A 54 6.88 7.81 -18.27
N GLN A 55 5.57 7.44 -18.39
CA GLN A 55 4.86 7.46 -19.67
C GLN A 55 4.75 8.88 -20.23
N LEU A 56 4.45 9.88 -19.40
CA LEU A 56 4.40 11.28 -19.81
C LEU A 56 5.77 11.77 -20.31
N ALA A 57 6.85 11.45 -19.59
CA ALA A 57 8.21 11.88 -19.93
C ALA A 57 8.72 11.32 -21.27
N ARG A 58 8.30 10.11 -21.65
CA ARG A 58 8.74 9.43 -22.90
C ARG A 58 7.70 9.43 -24.02
N ALA A 59 6.64 10.24 -23.90
CA ALA A 59 5.49 10.22 -24.82
C ALA A 59 4.89 8.81 -25.03
N GLY A 60 4.88 8.01 -23.97
CA GLY A 60 4.33 6.65 -23.94
C GLY A 60 2.81 6.65 -24.03
N ARG A 61 2.22 5.44 -24.10
CA ARG A 61 0.77 5.25 -24.27
C ARG A 61 0.11 4.42 -23.18
N LEU A 62 0.90 3.90 -22.24
CA LEU A 62 0.40 3.04 -21.16
C LEU A 62 -0.14 3.88 -20.01
N PHE A 63 -1.42 4.23 -20.08
CA PHE A 63 -2.14 5.01 -19.07
C PHE A 63 -3.40 4.30 -18.61
N PRO A 64 -3.86 4.49 -17.36
CA PRO A 64 -5.06 3.82 -16.84
C PRO A 64 -6.35 4.24 -17.56
N TRP A 65 -6.38 5.41 -18.22
CA TRP A 65 -7.50 5.90 -19.02
C TRP A 65 -7.46 5.47 -20.49
N GLY A 66 -6.37 4.85 -20.95
CA GLY A 66 -6.22 4.32 -22.31
C GLY A 66 -6.24 2.79 -22.35
N ASP A 67 -5.37 2.17 -21.54
CA ASP A 67 -5.27 0.72 -21.40
C ASP A 67 -5.15 0.36 -19.90
N LEU A 68 -6.30 0.33 -19.21
CA LEU A 68 -6.35 0.01 -17.80
C LEU A 68 -5.75 -1.37 -17.48
N ARG A 69 -6.02 -2.37 -18.34
CA ARG A 69 -5.53 -3.73 -18.11
C ARG A 69 -4.01 -3.82 -18.21
N GLY A 70 -3.45 -3.35 -19.33
CA GLY A 70 -1.99 -3.33 -19.52
C GLY A 70 -1.29 -2.48 -18.44
N PHE A 71 -1.87 -1.32 -18.10
CA PHE A 71 -1.35 -0.47 -17.02
C PHE A 71 -1.34 -1.19 -15.66
N ALA A 72 -2.43 -1.88 -15.30
CA ALA A 72 -2.51 -2.61 -14.05
C ALA A 72 -1.53 -3.79 -14.00
N MET A 73 -1.32 -4.50 -15.13
CA MET A 73 -0.34 -5.59 -15.20
C MET A 73 1.08 -5.08 -14.93
N GLU A 74 1.50 -3.99 -15.57
CA GLU A 74 2.81 -3.37 -15.33
C GLU A 74 2.95 -2.90 -13.88
N CYS A 75 1.92 -2.29 -13.29
CA CYS A 75 1.91 -1.93 -11.88
C CYS A 75 2.05 -3.17 -10.99
N GLY A 76 1.39 -4.27 -11.31
CA GLY A 76 1.47 -5.53 -10.58
C GLY A 76 2.90 -6.09 -10.52
N GLU A 77 3.61 -6.11 -11.64
CA GLU A 77 5.02 -6.54 -11.69
C GLU A 77 5.91 -5.66 -10.80
N ARG A 78 5.74 -4.35 -10.84
CA ARG A 78 6.49 -3.43 -9.98
C ARG A 78 6.16 -3.59 -8.50
N MET A 79 4.90 -3.82 -8.15
CA MET A 79 4.49 -4.11 -6.76
C MET A 79 5.09 -5.43 -6.25
N HIS A 80 5.21 -6.46 -7.10
CA HIS A 80 5.91 -7.69 -6.75
C HIS A 80 7.41 -7.43 -6.50
N ALA A 81 8.06 -6.59 -7.30
CA ALA A 81 9.43 -6.18 -7.07
C ALA A 81 9.60 -5.46 -5.73
N GLN A 82 8.69 -4.54 -5.37
CA GLN A 82 8.68 -3.89 -4.06
C GLN A 82 8.51 -4.89 -2.91
N LEU A 83 7.62 -5.88 -3.05
CA LEU A 83 7.44 -6.96 -2.06
C LEU A 83 8.72 -7.77 -1.87
N THR A 84 9.42 -8.09 -2.95
CA THR A 84 10.70 -8.81 -2.92
C THR A 84 11.77 -7.97 -2.21
N ASP A 85 11.90 -6.70 -2.58
CA ASP A 85 12.84 -5.77 -1.97
C ASP A 85 12.60 -5.60 -0.47
N SER A 86 11.33 -5.54 -0.05
CA SER A 86 10.94 -5.35 1.35
C SER A 86 11.30 -6.52 2.27
N ALA A 87 11.66 -7.67 1.75
CA ALA A 87 12.03 -8.85 2.55
C ALA A 87 13.25 -8.63 3.45
N ARG A 88 14.10 -7.64 3.12
CA ARG A 88 15.28 -7.25 3.90
C ARG A 88 15.00 -6.25 5.01
N HIS A 89 13.76 -5.78 5.17
CA HIS A 89 13.36 -4.81 6.16
C HIS A 89 12.45 -5.45 7.22
N GLY A 90 12.59 -5.06 8.48
CA GLY A 90 11.74 -5.54 9.57
C GLY A 90 10.31 -4.99 9.45
N ARG A 91 10.17 -3.70 9.08
CA ARG A 91 8.88 -3.03 8.82
C ARG A 91 8.97 -2.16 7.59
N SER A 92 7.91 -2.19 6.76
CA SER A 92 7.82 -1.39 5.54
C SER A 92 6.39 -0.95 5.28
N PHE A 93 6.22 0.26 4.73
CA PHE A 93 4.94 0.84 4.36
C PHE A 93 4.83 0.98 2.84
N PHE A 94 3.64 0.69 2.31
CA PHE A 94 3.37 0.71 0.87
C PHE A 94 2.26 1.71 0.55
N ASP A 95 2.48 2.62 -0.42
CA ASP A 95 1.40 3.41 -1.03
C ASP A 95 0.66 2.52 -2.01
N ARG A 96 -0.41 1.89 -1.57
CA ARG A 96 -1.19 0.85 -2.22
C ARG A 96 -0.54 -0.54 -2.17
N GLY A 97 -1.37 -1.55 -2.42
CA GLY A 97 -0.98 -2.94 -2.58
C GLY A 97 -1.70 -3.59 -3.76
N LEU A 98 -1.41 -4.86 -4.02
CA LEU A 98 -2.06 -5.62 -5.09
C LEU A 98 -3.60 -5.59 -5.04
N PRO A 99 -4.27 -5.60 -3.86
CA PRO A 99 -5.73 -5.45 -3.82
C PRO A 99 -6.25 -4.10 -4.36
N ASP A 100 -5.46 -3.01 -4.34
CA ASP A 100 -5.83 -1.79 -5.03
C ASP A 100 -6.00 -2.04 -6.54
N LEU A 101 -5.07 -2.76 -7.18
CA LEU A 101 -5.15 -3.10 -8.61
C LEU A 101 -6.34 -4.02 -8.91
N ILE A 102 -6.64 -4.96 -8.02
CA ILE A 102 -7.84 -5.81 -8.13
C ILE A 102 -9.10 -4.91 -8.13
N GLY A 103 -9.17 -3.95 -7.23
CA GLY A 103 -10.27 -2.98 -7.16
C GLY A 103 -10.37 -2.08 -8.41
N TYR A 104 -9.24 -1.62 -8.93
CA TYR A 104 -9.18 -0.82 -10.17
C TYR A 104 -9.67 -1.60 -11.38
N LEU A 105 -9.22 -2.85 -11.56
CA LEU A 105 -9.66 -3.72 -12.64
C LEU A 105 -11.16 -4.02 -12.51
N SER A 106 -11.64 -4.36 -11.31
CA SER A 106 -13.06 -4.59 -11.05
C SER A 106 -13.92 -3.36 -11.38
N HIS A 107 -13.46 -2.16 -11.03
CA HIS A 107 -14.14 -0.91 -11.40
C HIS A 107 -14.23 -0.72 -12.91
N GLY A 108 -13.20 -1.13 -13.65
CA GLY A 108 -13.16 -1.12 -15.11
C GLY A 108 -13.85 -2.30 -15.80
N GLY A 109 -14.49 -3.20 -15.05
CA GLY A 109 -15.17 -4.40 -15.59
C GLY A 109 -14.22 -5.55 -15.94
N TRP A 110 -12.99 -5.55 -15.43
CA TRP A 110 -12.00 -6.59 -15.71
C TRP A 110 -11.76 -7.48 -14.48
N SER A 111 -11.41 -8.74 -14.74
CA SER A 111 -10.91 -9.64 -13.69
C SER A 111 -9.39 -9.47 -13.51
N ALA A 112 -8.94 -9.48 -12.26
CA ALA A 112 -7.53 -9.54 -11.93
C ALA A 112 -6.99 -10.97 -11.98
N PRO A 113 -5.67 -11.18 -12.19
CA PRO A 113 -5.05 -12.50 -12.05
C PRO A 113 -5.27 -13.10 -10.64
N ASP A 114 -5.61 -14.38 -10.57
CA ASP A 114 -5.80 -15.07 -9.28
C ASP A 114 -4.54 -15.07 -8.42
N THR A 115 -3.37 -15.07 -9.07
CA THR A 115 -2.06 -14.98 -8.39
C THR A 115 -1.91 -13.72 -7.54
N TRP A 116 -2.59 -12.62 -7.87
CA TRP A 116 -2.51 -11.38 -7.10
C TRP A 116 -3.20 -11.50 -5.74
N ARG A 117 -4.31 -12.25 -5.68
CA ARG A 117 -4.98 -12.54 -4.40
C ARG A 117 -4.04 -13.34 -3.48
N ALA A 118 -3.41 -14.38 -4.00
CA ALA A 118 -2.45 -15.19 -3.26
C ALA A 118 -1.23 -14.35 -2.81
N ALA A 119 -0.63 -13.56 -3.71
CA ALA A 119 0.50 -12.70 -3.41
C ALA A 119 0.17 -11.59 -2.39
N SER A 120 -1.10 -11.16 -2.32
CA SER A 120 -1.55 -10.16 -1.35
C SER A 120 -1.36 -10.61 0.10
N HIS A 121 -1.36 -11.91 0.38
CA HIS A 121 -1.11 -12.42 1.73
C HIS A 121 0.32 -12.17 2.24
N ALA A 122 1.23 -11.66 1.39
CA ALA A 122 2.53 -11.17 1.83
C ALA A 122 2.42 -9.86 2.63
N TYR A 123 1.35 -9.08 2.49
CA TYR A 123 1.09 -7.91 3.30
C TYR A 123 0.55 -8.30 4.70
N ALA A 124 0.68 -7.39 5.66
CA ALA A 124 0.08 -7.56 6.98
C ALA A 124 -1.45 -7.65 6.90
N GLY A 125 -2.07 -8.45 7.76
CA GLY A 125 -3.52 -8.69 7.75
C GLY A 125 -4.39 -7.47 8.08
N ALA A 126 -3.79 -6.40 8.61
CA ALA A 126 -4.44 -5.10 8.84
C ALA A 126 -3.90 -4.06 7.85
N VAL A 127 -4.82 -3.32 7.23
CA VAL A 127 -4.54 -2.29 6.22
C VAL A 127 -5.14 -0.98 6.68
N PHE A 128 -4.37 0.11 6.63
CA PHE A 128 -4.88 1.44 6.93
C PHE A 128 -5.56 2.01 5.68
N PHE A 129 -6.86 2.24 5.79
CA PHE A 129 -7.67 2.70 4.67
C PHE A 129 -7.98 4.18 4.78
N ALA A 130 -7.50 4.97 3.82
CA ALA A 130 -7.78 6.40 3.72
C ALA A 130 -9.13 6.61 2.99
N PRO A 131 -10.20 7.02 3.70
CA PRO A 131 -11.51 7.23 3.09
C PRO A 131 -11.48 8.41 2.11
N PRO A 132 -12.41 8.46 1.14
CA PRO A 132 -12.60 9.63 0.30
C PRO A 132 -12.83 10.88 1.14
N TRP A 133 -12.09 11.95 0.84
CA TRP A 133 -12.13 13.17 1.63
C TRP A 133 -12.20 14.40 0.72
N ARG A 134 -13.41 14.98 0.62
CA ARG A 134 -13.77 16.04 -0.32
C ARG A 134 -12.90 17.29 -0.14
N GLU A 135 -12.64 17.65 1.12
CA GLU A 135 -11.99 18.91 1.49
C GLU A 135 -10.52 18.98 1.05
N ILE A 136 -9.86 17.83 0.87
CA ILE A 136 -8.47 17.76 0.41
C ILE A 136 -8.32 17.21 -1.01
N TYR A 137 -9.45 16.89 -1.66
CA TYR A 137 -9.43 16.34 -3.01
C TYR A 137 -9.06 17.40 -4.03
N VAL A 138 -7.98 17.18 -4.76
CA VAL A 138 -7.51 18.04 -5.86
C VAL A 138 -7.29 17.20 -7.10
N ASN A 139 -7.79 17.68 -8.23
CA ASN A 139 -7.45 17.13 -9.55
C ASN A 139 -6.08 17.63 -9.99
N ASP A 140 -5.33 16.76 -10.66
CA ASP A 140 -4.07 17.09 -11.31
C ASP A 140 -3.93 16.28 -12.62
N PRO A 141 -2.97 16.59 -13.52
CA PRO A 141 -2.80 15.87 -14.79
C PRO A 141 -2.55 14.37 -14.63
N GLU A 142 -2.04 13.93 -13.48
CA GLU A 142 -1.84 12.52 -13.15
C GLU A 142 -3.10 11.89 -12.54
N ARG A 143 -4.15 12.72 -12.27
CA ARG A 143 -5.40 12.34 -11.64
C ARG A 143 -6.58 13.13 -12.19
N PRO A 144 -7.03 12.80 -13.42
CA PRO A 144 -8.11 13.51 -14.09
C PRO A 144 -9.51 13.17 -13.52
N GLN A 145 -9.64 12.16 -12.66
CA GLN A 145 -10.94 11.69 -12.14
C GLN A 145 -11.64 12.76 -11.33
N THR A 146 -12.95 12.82 -11.43
CA THR A 146 -13.81 13.60 -10.53
C THR A 146 -13.84 12.99 -9.13
N PHE A 147 -14.29 13.76 -8.14
CA PHE A 147 -14.44 13.22 -6.78
C PHE A 147 -15.44 12.06 -6.71
N ALA A 148 -16.53 12.09 -7.50
CA ALA A 148 -17.51 11.01 -7.56
C ALA A 148 -16.90 9.72 -8.11
N GLU A 149 -16.08 9.80 -9.15
CA GLU A 149 -15.33 8.66 -9.69
C GLU A 149 -14.32 8.13 -8.68
N ALA A 150 -13.63 9.02 -7.96
CA ALA A 150 -12.71 8.65 -6.90
C ALA A 150 -13.41 7.93 -5.74
N GLN A 151 -14.64 8.34 -5.38
CA GLN A 151 -15.47 7.64 -4.39
C GLN A 151 -15.88 6.25 -4.87
N SER A 152 -16.37 6.12 -6.10
CA SER A 152 -16.73 4.84 -6.71
C SER A 152 -15.54 3.88 -6.72
N LEU A 153 -14.40 4.34 -7.22
CA LEU A 153 -13.16 3.57 -7.22
C LEU A 153 -12.71 3.16 -5.83
N SER A 154 -12.81 4.07 -4.85
CA SER A 154 -12.49 3.77 -3.45
C SER A 154 -13.36 2.64 -2.88
N ALA A 155 -14.64 2.57 -3.27
CA ALA A 155 -15.53 1.49 -2.85
C ALA A 155 -15.09 0.13 -3.42
N HIS A 156 -14.68 0.08 -4.70
CA HIS A 156 -14.15 -1.15 -5.31
C HIS A 156 -12.83 -1.59 -4.66
N VAL A 157 -11.92 -0.66 -4.38
CA VAL A 157 -10.67 -0.94 -3.65
C VAL A 157 -10.98 -1.50 -2.26
N ARG A 158 -11.88 -0.84 -1.51
CA ARG A 158 -12.32 -1.32 -0.20
C ARG A 158 -12.84 -2.76 -0.26
N ARG A 159 -13.69 -3.04 -1.24
CA ARG A 159 -14.25 -4.38 -1.45
C ARG A 159 -13.17 -5.41 -1.75
N ALA A 160 -12.22 -5.09 -2.61
CA ALA A 160 -11.12 -5.98 -2.97
C ALA A 160 -10.26 -6.38 -1.75
N TYR A 161 -9.96 -5.44 -0.85
CA TYR A 161 -9.26 -5.76 0.40
C TYR A 161 -10.07 -6.70 1.29
N LEU A 162 -11.37 -6.44 1.48
CA LEU A 162 -12.23 -7.30 2.28
C LEU A 162 -12.34 -8.72 1.68
N ASP A 163 -12.46 -8.82 0.36
CA ASP A 163 -12.51 -10.12 -0.36
C ASP A 163 -11.17 -10.88 -0.32
N CYS A 164 -10.07 -10.18 -0.12
CA CYS A 164 -8.76 -10.77 0.16
C CYS A 164 -8.55 -11.12 1.65
N GLY A 165 -9.54 -10.91 2.52
CA GLY A 165 -9.49 -11.27 3.94
C GLY A 165 -8.79 -10.24 4.84
N PHE A 166 -8.52 -9.02 4.37
CA PHE A 166 -7.88 -7.99 5.18
C PHE A 166 -8.86 -7.30 6.13
N ARG A 167 -8.37 -6.96 7.32
CA ARG A 167 -9.05 -6.03 8.23
C ARG A 167 -8.69 -4.59 7.87
N LEU A 168 -9.68 -3.76 7.61
CA LEU A 168 -9.49 -2.35 7.32
C LEU A 168 -9.58 -1.49 8.57
N ILE A 169 -8.55 -0.68 8.78
CA ILE A 169 -8.49 0.35 9.83
C ILE A 169 -8.67 1.68 9.15
N GLU A 170 -9.83 2.31 9.33
CA GLU A 170 -10.12 3.56 8.70
C GLU A 170 -9.29 4.70 9.29
N LEU A 171 -8.58 5.44 8.44
CA LEU A 171 -7.83 6.61 8.84
C LEU A 171 -8.78 7.79 9.10
N VAL A 172 -8.54 8.49 10.19
CA VAL A 172 -9.30 9.70 10.52
C VAL A 172 -9.12 10.79 9.45
N LYS A 173 -10.18 11.55 9.19
CA LYS A 173 -10.13 12.75 8.34
C LYS A 173 -9.60 13.93 9.17
N SER A 174 -8.31 13.94 9.39
CA SER A 174 -7.62 14.91 10.23
C SER A 174 -6.24 15.25 9.68
N SER A 175 -5.46 16.04 10.40
CA SER A 175 -4.11 16.45 10.02
C SER A 175 -3.17 15.26 9.77
N VAL A 176 -2.11 15.48 8.99
CA VAL A 176 -1.08 14.44 8.74
C VAL A 176 -0.45 13.95 10.06
N PRO A 177 -0.11 14.80 11.04
CA PRO A 177 0.39 14.34 12.34
C PRO A 177 -0.60 13.45 13.10
N ASP A 178 -1.92 13.73 13.04
CA ASP A 178 -2.93 12.90 13.71
C ASP A 178 -3.02 11.51 13.09
N ARG A 179 -3.00 11.45 11.76
CA ARG A 179 -3.00 10.19 11.00
C ARG A 179 -1.72 9.38 11.27
N LEU A 180 -0.57 10.05 11.33
CA LEU A 180 0.70 9.42 11.70
C LEU A 180 0.62 8.81 13.10
N ARG A 181 0.12 9.56 14.10
CA ARG A 181 -0.07 9.04 15.45
C ARG A 181 -1.03 7.85 15.49
N GLN A 182 -2.13 7.90 14.73
CA GLN A 182 -3.08 6.79 14.65
C GLN A 182 -2.39 5.51 14.15
N VAL A 183 -1.58 5.62 13.08
CA VAL A 183 -0.87 4.47 12.51
C VAL A 183 0.14 3.89 13.49
N LEU A 184 1.02 4.73 14.04
CA LEU A 184 2.09 4.27 14.94
C LEU A 184 1.51 3.70 16.23
N HIS A 185 0.55 4.37 16.86
CA HIS A 185 -0.12 3.87 18.08
C HIS A 185 -0.80 2.51 17.85
N TYR A 186 -1.48 2.33 16.71
CA TYR A 186 -2.10 1.05 16.38
C TYR A 186 -1.04 -0.07 16.28
N LEU A 187 0.08 0.20 15.62
CA LEU A 187 1.15 -0.79 15.44
C LEU A 187 1.80 -1.15 16.76
N ASP A 188 2.10 -0.17 17.62
CA ASP A 188 2.71 -0.39 18.93
C ASP A 188 1.81 -1.23 19.83
N ALA A 189 0.50 -0.93 19.86
CA ALA A 189 -0.48 -1.69 20.63
C ALA A 189 -0.56 -3.18 20.21
N HIS A 190 -0.37 -3.47 18.91
CA HIS A 190 -0.49 -4.83 18.38
C HIS A 190 0.85 -5.57 18.23
N GLN A 191 2.00 -4.92 18.46
CA GLN A 191 3.29 -5.61 18.60
C GLN A 191 3.34 -6.41 19.89
N HIS A 192 2.90 -5.86 20.99
CA HIS A 192 2.88 -6.53 22.29
C HIS A 192 1.99 -7.78 22.33
N GLU A 193 0.91 -7.81 21.55
CA GLU A 193 0.04 -9.00 21.47
C GLU A 193 0.69 -10.17 20.73
N ARG A 194 1.68 -9.92 19.86
CA ARG A 194 2.39 -10.96 19.08
C ARG A 194 3.58 -11.55 19.82
N GLU A 195 4.22 -10.80 20.71
CA GLU A 195 5.35 -11.26 21.52
C GLU A 195 4.92 -12.19 22.68
N HIS A 196 3.61 -12.23 22.99
CA HIS A 196 3.04 -13.01 24.08
C HIS A 196 2.22 -14.24 23.59
N ARG A 197 2.31 -14.60 22.31
CA ARG A 197 1.73 -15.82 21.72
C ARG A 197 2.80 -16.77 21.21
#